data_84abe9afe1d866085e4f6de0e17bb3f2
#
_entry.id   84abe9afe1d866085e4f6de0e17bb3f2
#
_cell.length_a   1.000
_cell.length_b   1.000
_cell.length_c   1.000
_cell.angle_alpha   90.00
_cell.angle_beta   90.00
_cell.angle_gamma   90.00
#
_symmetry.space_group_name_H-M   'P 1'
#
loop_
_entity.id
_entity.type
_entity.pdbx_description
1 polymer ?
#
loop_
_entity_poly.entity_id
_entity_poly.type
_entity_poly.pdbx_seq_one_letter_code
_entity_poly.pdbx_strand_id
1 'polypeptide(L)'
;KVALAFLKMYTGLSAPKLLYYRINPRRVLENHNYIGIFNSKNIDKLIKKFNILIKTVSPFLPEFDSCNISRIDYCSNVELNDQAVIDSYINLLKRGYFPSKYTIKKYKNEKSKRNTLSKNGITITGNNGIEVTYYNKYRQLKEKNPKCRYIDNSKKIIRIEIRCFKKKVRHLTKKFKCTSASSFLKESDIIGKYIFKHYANVFYGTGDFYKLTDIYAMIDKSSCKKKSKKLMKELVKSSATHSSLDRAFDILNFNKSQIKAILKKFNKIGVSPVVIPRRYEFDTIRNPLDLALEYSDYDDLCV
;
A
#
# COMPACT_ATOMS: atom_id res chain seq x y z
N LYS A 1 -7.71 7.45 28.11
CA LYS A 1 -8.00 8.61 27.23
C LYS A 1 -8.44 8.06 25.90
N VAL A 2 -9.75 7.97 25.68
CA VAL A 2 -10.34 7.64 24.39
C VAL A 2 -10.04 8.84 23.48
N ALA A 3 -9.22 8.66 22.48
CA ALA A 3 -9.04 9.68 21.44
C ALA A 3 -10.28 9.66 20.55
N LEU A 4 -11.31 10.40 20.94
CA LEU A 4 -12.35 10.80 20.01
C LEU A 4 -11.66 11.54 18.87
N ALA A 5 -11.84 11.03 17.67
CA ALA A 5 -11.37 11.63 16.46
C ALA A 5 -12.02 13.01 16.30
N PHE A 6 -11.21 13.96 15.94
CA PHE A 6 -11.53 15.37 15.81
C PHE A 6 -12.90 15.63 15.19
N LEU A 7 -13.77 16.29 15.96
CA LEU A 7 -14.96 16.95 15.47
C LEU A 7 -14.50 18.24 14.79
N LYS A 8 -14.43 18.26 13.49
CA LYS A 8 -14.15 19.47 12.73
C LYS A 8 -15.47 20.03 12.23
N MET A 9 -16.04 21.00 12.96
CA MET A 9 -17.18 21.77 12.47
C MET A 9 -16.64 22.89 11.57
N TYR A 10 -17.01 22.88 10.31
CA TYR A 10 -16.82 24.02 9.42
C TYR A 10 -18.05 24.94 9.54
N THR A 11 -17.90 26.06 10.21
CA THR A 11 -18.92 27.12 10.29
C THR A 11 -18.60 28.18 9.27
N GLY A 12 -19.11 28.04 8.05
CA GLY A 12 -19.21 29.15 7.10
C GLY A 12 -20.67 29.56 6.97
N LEU A 13 -20.96 30.86 6.86
CA LEU A 13 -22.30 31.43 6.83
C LEU A 13 -23.21 30.91 5.69
N SER A 14 -22.68 30.19 4.70
CA SER A 14 -23.42 29.71 3.54
C SER A 14 -23.16 28.24 3.14
N ALA A 15 -22.32 27.48 3.87
CA ALA A 15 -22.05 26.08 3.56
C ALA A 15 -22.76 25.12 4.53
N PRO A 16 -23.27 23.95 4.07
CA PRO A 16 -23.86 22.98 4.97
C PRO A 16 -22.82 22.53 6.01
N LYS A 17 -23.22 22.53 7.28
CA LYS A 17 -22.37 22.10 8.39
C LYS A 17 -22.09 20.60 8.22
N LEU A 18 -20.82 20.22 7.99
CA LEU A 18 -20.40 18.83 7.82
C LEU A 18 -19.75 18.34 9.10
N LEU A 19 -20.24 17.21 9.62
CA LEU A 19 -19.66 16.52 10.75
C LEU A 19 -18.79 15.37 10.25
N TYR A 20 -17.52 15.30 10.71
CA TYR A 20 -16.60 14.23 10.38
C TYR A 20 -16.18 13.44 11.62
N TYR A 21 -16.33 12.13 11.54
CA TYR A 21 -15.74 11.20 12.50
C TYR A 21 -14.47 10.59 11.90
N ARG A 22 -13.37 10.59 12.66
CA ARG A 22 -12.17 9.83 12.35
C ARG A 22 -12.02 8.73 13.37
N ILE A 23 -12.19 7.49 12.96
CA ILE A 23 -12.17 6.33 13.83
C ILE A 23 -10.87 5.57 13.61
N ASN A 24 -10.14 5.27 14.70
CA ASN A 24 -9.15 4.22 14.70
C ASN A 24 -9.78 3.02 15.43
N PRO A 25 -10.15 1.93 14.72
CA PRO A 25 -10.90 0.82 15.30
C PRO A 25 -10.22 0.21 16.53
N ARG A 26 -8.92 0.03 16.49
CA ARG A 26 -8.18 -0.54 17.63
C ARG A 26 -8.17 0.35 18.86
N ARG A 27 -8.13 1.67 18.68
CA ARG A 27 -8.25 2.60 19.81
C ARG A 27 -9.63 2.61 20.43
N VAL A 28 -10.65 2.32 19.65
CA VAL A 28 -12.03 2.24 20.13
C VAL A 28 -12.25 0.95 20.92
N LEU A 29 -11.70 -0.18 20.45
CA LEU A 29 -11.97 -1.50 21.04
C LEU A 29 -10.98 -1.90 22.14
N GLU A 30 -9.70 -1.56 22.00
CA GLU A 30 -8.61 -2.11 22.81
C GLU A 30 -7.63 -1.03 23.25
N ASN A 31 -6.85 -1.34 24.29
CA ASN A 31 -5.59 -0.66 24.53
C ASN A 31 -4.65 -1.01 23.38
N HIS A 32 -4.37 -0.01 22.54
CA HIS A 32 -3.73 -0.19 21.24
C HIS A 32 -2.25 -0.59 21.35
N ASN A 33 -1.84 -1.51 20.53
CA ASN A 33 -0.49 -1.52 20.01
C ASN A 33 -0.47 -0.83 18.64
N TYR A 34 0.61 -0.14 18.27
CA TYR A 34 0.73 0.58 17.01
C TYR A 34 1.04 -0.35 15.82
N ILE A 35 1.21 -1.64 16.06
CA ILE A 35 1.64 -2.65 15.10
C ILE A 35 0.45 -3.40 14.54
N GLY A 36 -0.46 -3.84 15.38
CA GLY A 36 -1.58 -4.66 14.97
C GLY A 36 -2.50 -4.03 13.93
N ILE A 37 -3.21 -4.87 13.22
CA ILE A 37 -4.25 -4.52 12.23
C ILE A 37 -5.61 -4.86 12.85
N PHE A 38 -6.64 -4.11 12.50
CA PHE A 38 -8.00 -4.37 12.95
C PHE A 38 -8.59 -5.55 12.17
N ASN A 39 -9.19 -6.50 12.90
CA ASN A 39 -9.84 -7.66 12.33
C ASN A 39 -11.33 -7.40 12.08
N SER A 40 -11.82 -7.78 10.91
CA SER A 40 -13.23 -7.61 10.49
C SER A 40 -14.24 -8.34 11.39
N LYS A 41 -13.84 -9.44 12.02
CA LYS A 41 -14.68 -10.19 12.99
C LYS A 41 -15.16 -9.31 14.14
N ASN A 42 -14.51 -8.17 14.41
CA ASN A 42 -14.85 -7.22 15.47
C ASN A 42 -15.67 -6.01 14.98
N ILE A 43 -16.18 -6.01 13.76
CA ILE A 43 -16.89 -4.86 13.19
C ILE A 43 -18.17 -4.53 13.96
N ASP A 44 -19.01 -5.52 14.28
CA ASP A 44 -20.25 -5.28 15.05
C ASP A 44 -19.95 -4.74 16.45
N LYS A 45 -18.90 -5.26 17.11
CA LYS A 45 -18.43 -4.73 18.40
C LYS A 45 -17.93 -3.28 18.26
N LEU A 46 -17.23 -2.95 17.16
CA LEU A 46 -16.76 -1.60 16.87
C LEU A 46 -17.95 -0.64 16.70
N ILE A 47 -18.93 -1.00 15.88
CA ILE A 47 -20.14 -0.17 15.61
C ILE A 47 -20.91 0.08 16.89
N LYS A 48 -21.19 -0.98 17.66
CA LYS A 48 -21.90 -0.87 18.95
C LYS A 48 -21.15 0.08 19.90
N LYS A 49 -19.83 -0.10 20.06
CA LYS A 49 -19.04 0.74 20.97
C LYS A 49 -18.92 2.18 20.47
N PHE A 50 -18.82 2.39 19.16
CA PHE A 50 -18.86 3.72 18.55
C PHE A 50 -20.18 4.43 18.86
N ASN A 51 -21.32 3.80 18.64
CA ASN A 51 -22.64 4.40 18.88
C ASN A 51 -22.83 4.78 20.35
N ILE A 52 -22.38 3.91 21.29
CA ILE A 52 -22.38 4.23 22.72
C ILE A 52 -21.53 5.48 22.99
N LEU A 53 -20.27 5.50 22.50
CA LEU A 53 -19.37 6.63 22.72
C LEU A 53 -19.89 7.94 22.13
N ILE A 54 -20.53 7.91 20.97
CA ILE A 54 -21.08 9.12 20.36
C ILE A 54 -22.26 9.65 21.16
N LYS A 55 -23.14 8.79 21.67
CA LYS A 55 -24.26 9.18 22.51
C LYS A 55 -23.84 9.72 23.88
N THR A 56 -22.68 9.30 24.41
CA THR A 56 -22.13 9.94 25.64
C THR A 56 -21.63 11.36 25.38
N VAL A 57 -21.29 11.73 24.15
CA VAL A 57 -20.91 13.11 23.78
C VAL A 57 -22.15 13.99 23.57
N SER A 58 -23.12 13.49 22.83
CA SER A 58 -24.41 14.14 22.66
C SER A 58 -25.43 13.14 22.09
N PRO A 59 -26.67 13.10 22.63
CA PRO A 59 -27.74 12.23 22.12
C PRO A 59 -28.19 12.57 20.68
N PHE A 60 -27.91 13.81 20.23
CA PHE A 60 -28.28 14.28 18.90
C PHE A 60 -27.26 13.94 17.80
N LEU A 61 -26.09 13.40 18.16
CA LEU A 61 -25.08 13.02 17.15
C LEU A 61 -25.53 11.77 16.38
N PRO A 62 -25.34 11.78 15.03
CA PRO A 62 -25.74 10.66 14.19
C PRO A 62 -24.92 9.41 14.50
N GLU A 63 -25.60 8.26 14.52
CA GLU A 63 -25.02 6.95 14.68
C GLU A 63 -24.25 6.51 13.43
N PHE A 64 -23.51 5.41 13.53
CA PHE A 64 -22.60 4.95 12.49
C PHE A 64 -23.26 4.79 11.12
N ASP A 65 -24.42 4.14 11.06
CA ASP A 65 -25.11 3.88 9.79
C ASP A 65 -25.83 5.09 9.20
N SER A 66 -26.01 6.15 9.98
CA SER A 66 -26.47 7.46 9.47
C SER A 66 -25.34 8.25 8.79
N CYS A 67 -24.11 7.71 8.80
CA CYS A 67 -22.93 8.37 8.24
C CYS A 67 -22.51 7.73 6.92
N ASN A 68 -21.82 8.53 6.09
CA ASN A 68 -21.18 8.04 4.88
C ASN A 68 -19.67 7.85 5.10
N ILE A 69 -19.13 6.71 4.68
CA ILE A 69 -17.69 6.51 4.70
C ILE A 69 -17.05 7.39 3.62
N SER A 70 -16.21 8.33 4.03
CA SER A 70 -15.47 9.21 3.12
C SER A 70 -14.03 8.77 2.90
N ARG A 71 -13.49 7.93 3.80
CA ARG A 71 -12.16 7.35 3.70
C ARG A 71 -12.10 6.04 4.48
N ILE A 72 -11.39 5.07 3.91
CA ILE A 72 -10.97 3.86 4.59
C ILE A 72 -9.53 3.53 4.23
N ASP A 73 -8.76 3.05 5.21
CA ASP A 73 -7.38 2.66 5.04
C ASP A 73 -7.28 1.14 5.27
N TYR A 74 -6.93 0.40 4.23
CA TYR A 74 -6.63 -1.03 4.30
C TYR A 74 -5.14 -1.21 4.56
N CYS A 75 -4.78 -2.05 5.50
CA CYS A 75 -3.39 -2.27 5.91
C CYS A 75 -3.01 -3.74 5.85
N SER A 76 -1.75 -4.02 5.51
CA SER A 76 -1.12 -5.32 5.70
C SER A 76 0.26 -5.13 6.29
N ASN A 77 0.66 -6.00 7.21
CA ASN A 77 2.03 -6.11 7.69
C ASN A 77 2.68 -7.30 6.99
N VAL A 78 3.86 -7.09 6.44
CA VAL A 78 4.69 -8.14 5.88
C VAL A 78 5.92 -8.26 6.75
N GLU A 79 6.17 -9.42 7.32
CA GLU A 79 7.37 -9.71 8.08
C GLU A 79 8.51 -10.08 7.17
N LEU A 80 9.67 -9.45 7.37
CA LEU A 80 10.91 -9.70 6.65
C LEU A 80 12.03 -9.97 7.67
N ASN A 81 13.13 -10.59 7.22
CA ASN A 81 14.15 -11.10 8.13
C ASN A 81 14.81 -10.00 8.99
N ASP A 82 15.13 -8.85 8.38
CA ASP A 82 15.82 -7.75 9.05
C ASP A 82 15.59 -6.37 8.40
N GLN A 83 16.19 -5.33 9.00
CA GLN A 83 16.08 -3.94 8.52
C GLN A 83 16.78 -3.71 7.18
N ALA A 84 17.87 -4.40 6.88
CA ALA A 84 18.60 -4.24 5.61
C ALA A 84 17.76 -4.79 4.44
N VAL A 85 17.07 -5.91 4.65
CA VAL A 85 16.11 -6.47 3.69
C VAL A 85 14.94 -5.52 3.47
N ILE A 86 14.36 -4.93 4.53
CA ILE A 86 13.27 -3.94 4.40
C ILE A 86 13.71 -2.72 3.59
N ASP A 87 14.89 -2.18 3.87
CA ASP A 87 15.40 -1.01 3.15
C ASP A 87 15.68 -1.32 1.68
N SER A 88 16.22 -2.49 1.42
CA SER A 88 16.48 -2.99 0.07
C SER A 88 15.19 -3.15 -0.71
N TYR A 89 14.18 -3.70 -0.06
CA TYR A 89 12.84 -3.86 -0.60
C TYR A 89 12.21 -2.52 -1.01
N ILE A 90 12.22 -1.54 -0.09
CA ILE A 90 11.71 -0.19 -0.37
C ILE A 90 12.47 0.46 -1.52
N ASN A 91 13.78 0.25 -1.62
CA ASN A 91 14.60 0.77 -2.72
C ASN A 91 14.28 0.11 -4.06
N LEU A 92 13.96 -1.19 -4.10
CA LEU A 92 13.50 -1.87 -5.32
C LEU A 92 12.13 -1.35 -5.77
N LEU A 93 11.20 -1.16 -4.84
CA LEU A 93 9.88 -0.60 -5.15
C LEU A 93 9.98 0.79 -5.79
N LYS A 94 10.92 1.64 -5.36
CA LYS A 94 11.16 2.97 -5.96
C LYS A 94 11.65 2.92 -7.40
N ARG A 95 12.18 1.79 -7.88
CA ARG A 95 12.69 1.59 -9.24
C ARG A 95 11.64 1.08 -10.22
N GLY A 96 10.43 0.78 -9.74
CA GLY A 96 9.33 0.24 -10.53
C GLY A 96 8.84 1.20 -11.62
N TYR A 97 7.91 0.72 -12.42
CA TYR A 97 7.16 1.50 -13.39
C TYR A 97 5.86 2.00 -12.80
N PHE A 98 5.57 3.29 -12.96
CA PHE A 98 4.35 3.91 -12.49
C PHE A 98 3.55 4.49 -13.67
N PRO A 99 2.41 3.87 -14.05
CA PRO A 99 1.59 4.37 -15.14
C PRO A 99 1.21 5.84 -14.94
N SER A 100 1.09 6.62 -16.03
CA SER A 100 0.95 8.09 -16.03
C SER A 100 -0.20 8.66 -15.17
N LYS A 101 -1.20 7.85 -14.81
CA LYS A 101 -2.28 8.24 -13.88
C LYS A 101 -1.88 8.19 -12.39
N TYR A 102 -0.67 7.75 -12.10
CA TYR A 102 -0.11 7.65 -10.75
C TYR A 102 1.16 8.48 -10.65
N THR A 103 1.36 9.06 -9.48
CA THR A 103 2.55 9.86 -9.16
C THR A 103 3.15 9.43 -7.83
N ILE A 104 4.47 9.41 -7.77
CA ILE A 104 5.18 9.17 -6.51
C ILE A 104 5.21 10.48 -5.74
N LYS A 105 4.73 10.45 -4.50
CA LYS A 105 4.74 11.61 -3.61
C LYS A 105 6.16 11.95 -3.20
N LYS A 106 6.55 13.20 -3.46
CA LYS A 106 7.81 13.79 -2.99
C LYS A 106 7.54 14.64 -1.77
N TYR A 107 8.50 14.69 -0.87
CA TYR A 107 8.43 15.48 0.36
C TYR A 107 9.51 16.56 0.31
N LYS A 108 9.17 17.76 0.75
CA LYS A 108 10.12 18.87 0.85
C LYS A 108 11.16 18.51 1.92
N ASN A 109 12.42 18.49 1.53
CA ASN A 109 13.52 18.30 2.46
C ASN A 109 13.82 19.68 3.08
N GLU A 110 13.67 19.83 4.38
CA GLU A 110 13.86 21.09 5.09
C GLU A 110 15.28 21.64 4.97
N LYS A 111 16.28 20.75 4.94
CA LYS A 111 17.70 21.12 4.84
C LYS A 111 18.10 21.55 3.42
N SER A 112 17.68 20.79 2.40
CA SER A 112 18.09 21.04 1.00
C SER A 112 17.07 21.88 0.21
N LYS A 113 15.90 22.19 0.78
CA LYS A 113 14.76 22.83 0.12
C LYS A 113 14.26 22.13 -1.16
N ARG A 114 14.81 20.93 -1.48
CA ARG A 114 14.45 20.13 -2.65
C ARG A 114 13.36 19.11 -2.31
N ASN A 115 12.56 18.78 -3.31
CA ASN A 115 11.58 17.69 -3.20
C ASN A 115 12.28 16.34 -3.37
N THR A 116 12.26 15.51 -2.33
CA THR A 116 12.90 14.19 -2.32
C THR A 116 11.88 13.09 -2.02
N LEU A 117 12.20 11.87 -2.42
CA LEU A 117 11.45 10.69 -1.99
C LEU A 117 11.70 10.41 -0.50
N SER A 118 10.69 9.89 0.19
CA SER A 118 10.87 9.44 1.57
C SER A 118 11.99 8.40 1.66
N LYS A 119 12.86 8.51 2.66
CA LYS A 119 13.89 7.49 2.94
C LYS A 119 13.24 6.20 3.45
N ASN A 120 12.21 6.33 4.27
CA ASN A 120 11.61 5.23 5.03
C ASN A 120 10.45 4.53 4.29
N GLY A 121 10.15 4.94 3.05
CA GLY A 121 9.03 4.36 2.30
C GLY A 121 8.85 4.95 0.91
N ILE A 122 7.77 4.55 0.27
CA ILE A 122 7.28 5.10 -0.99
C ILE A 122 5.76 5.31 -0.87
N THR A 123 5.28 6.45 -1.33
CA THR A 123 3.85 6.77 -1.42
C THR A 123 3.49 7.08 -2.86
N ILE A 124 2.50 6.37 -3.38
CA ILE A 124 2.01 6.47 -4.74
C ILE A 124 0.58 6.99 -4.68
N THR A 125 0.29 8.09 -5.36
CA THR A 125 -1.04 8.70 -5.42
C THR A 125 -1.66 8.55 -6.79
N GLY A 126 -2.95 8.28 -6.85
CA GLY A 126 -3.71 8.16 -8.09
C GLY A 126 -4.90 9.12 -8.16
N ASN A 127 -5.20 9.60 -9.36
CA ASN A 127 -6.29 10.56 -9.64
C ASN A 127 -7.70 10.03 -9.32
N ASN A 128 -7.82 8.73 -9.07
CA ASN A 128 -9.07 8.04 -8.74
C ASN A 128 -9.39 8.00 -7.23
N GLY A 129 -8.70 8.81 -6.43
CA GLY A 129 -8.91 8.86 -4.98
C GLY A 129 -8.27 7.69 -4.23
N ILE A 130 -7.05 7.32 -4.61
CA ILE A 130 -6.25 6.28 -3.99
C ILE A 130 -4.88 6.79 -3.60
N GLU A 131 -4.37 6.31 -2.47
CA GLU A 131 -2.96 6.46 -2.08
C GLU A 131 -2.46 5.11 -1.57
N VAL A 132 -1.36 4.63 -2.13
CA VAL A 132 -0.70 3.37 -1.72
C VAL A 132 0.65 3.70 -1.11
N THR A 133 0.90 3.25 0.10
CA THR A 133 2.13 3.54 0.83
C THR A 133 2.78 2.25 1.31
N TYR A 134 4.07 2.08 1.03
CA TYR A 134 4.93 1.05 1.60
C TYR A 134 5.96 1.75 2.50
N TYR A 135 6.10 1.30 3.74
CA TYR A 135 7.04 1.93 4.65
C TYR A 135 7.59 1.01 5.73
N ASN A 136 8.80 1.33 6.17
CA ASN A 136 9.45 0.70 7.30
C ASN A 136 8.74 1.08 8.60
N LYS A 137 8.04 0.11 9.23
CA LYS A 137 7.21 0.35 10.40
C LYS A 137 8.02 0.77 11.62
N TYR A 138 9.20 0.18 11.81
CA TYR A 138 10.11 0.53 12.90
C TYR A 138 10.56 1.99 12.82
N ARG A 139 11.04 2.44 11.65
CA ARG A 139 11.48 3.83 11.49
C ARG A 139 10.34 4.81 11.66
N GLN A 140 9.15 4.47 11.17
CA GLN A 140 7.96 5.29 11.34
C GLN A 140 7.57 5.44 12.82
N LEU A 141 7.66 4.35 13.60
CA LEU A 141 7.38 4.41 15.04
C LEU A 141 8.46 5.18 15.80
N LYS A 142 9.74 4.97 15.47
CA LYS A 142 10.86 5.69 16.07
C LYS A 142 10.76 7.21 15.88
N GLU A 143 10.27 7.66 14.71
CA GLU A 143 10.06 9.09 14.43
C GLU A 143 8.82 9.65 15.16
N LYS A 144 7.69 8.93 15.14
CA LYS A 144 6.41 9.46 15.62
C LYS A 144 6.11 9.18 17.08
N ASN A 145 6.65 8.11 17.63
CA ASN A 145 6.43 7.69 19.00
C ASN A 145 7.62 6.88 19.55
N PRO A 146 8.76 7.55 19.80
CA PRO A 146 9.99 6.88 20.23
C PRO A 146 9.87 6.14 21.57
N LYS A 147 8.88 6.49 22.40
CA LYS A 147 8.60 5.83 23.69
C LYS A 147 7.61 4.67 23.57
N CYS A 148 7.28 4.21 22.35
CA CYS A 148 6.38 3.09 22.16
C CYS A 148 7.03 1.78 22.68
N ARG A 149 6.40 1.14 23.67
CA ARG A 149 6.89 -0.14 24.23
C ARG A 149 6.97 -1.30 23.20
N TYR A 150 6.26 -1.19 22.09
CA TYR A 150 6.23 -2.21 21.02
C TYR A 150 7.17 -1.89 19.86
N ILE A 151 8.10 -0.94 20.04
CA ILE A 151 8.94 -0.47 18.92
C ILE A 151 9.82 -1.61 18.37
N ASP A 152 10.34 -2.47 19.23
CA ASP A 152 11.20 -3.58 18.85
C ASP A 152 10.47 -4.66 18.03
N ASN A 153 9.21 -4.91 18.35
CA ASN A 153 8.36 -5.83 17.59
C ASN A 153 8.11 -5.36 16.13
N SER A 154 8.37 -4.09 15.85
CA SER A 154 8.20 -3.54 14.50
C SER A 154 9.46 -3.63 13.62
N LYS A 155 10.60 -4.08 14.15
CA LYS A 155 11.90 -4.11 13.44
C LYS A 155 11.87 -4.95 12.16
N LYS A 156 11.02 -5.96 12.09
CA LYS A 156 10.90 -6.86 10.94
C LYS A 156 9.73 -6.51 10.00
N ILE A 157 9.02 -5.41 10.23
CA ILE A 157 7.76 -5.12 9.56
C ILE A 157 7.93 -4.04 8.48
N ILE A 158 7.60 -4.40 7.24
CA ILE A 158 7.17 -3.45 6.23
C ILE A 158 5.65 -3.38 6.23
N ARG A 159 5.10 -2.17 6.36
CA ARG A 159 3.65 -1.96 6.29
C ARG A 159 3.25 -1.45 4.92
N ILE A 160 2.20 -2.06 4.41
CA ILE A 160 1.51 -1.64 3.20
C ILE A 160 0.18 -1.02 3.61
N GLU A 161 -0.06 0.22 3.20
CA GLU A 161 -1.34 0.92 3.44
C GLU A 161 -1.95 1.35 2.11
N ILE A 162 -3.20 1.02 1.89
CA ILE A 162 -3.98 1.49 0.75
C ILE A 162 -5.13 2.33 1.25
N ARG A 163 -5.02 3.65 1.04
CA ARG A 163 -6.02 4.63 1.43
C ARG A 163 -6.99 4.87 0.30
N CYS A 164 -8.26 4.61 0.56
CA CYS A 164 -9.35 4.86 -0.34
C CYS A 164 -10.09 6.12 0.10
N PHE A 165 -10.01 7.20 -0.69
CA PHE A 165 -10.73 8.44 -0.44
C PHE A 165 -12.14 8.41 -1.05
N LYS A 166 -12.96 9.40 -0.77
CA LYS A 166 -14.38 9.51 -1.11
C LYS A 166 -14.75 8.98 -2.50
N LYS A 167 -13.99 9.36 -3.54
CA LYS A 167 -14.23 8.91 -4.92
C LYS A 167 -14.08 7.39 -5.06
N LYS A 168 -13.02 6.82 -4.45
CA LYS A 168 -12.76 5.39 -4.48
C LYS A 168 -13.75 4.61 -3.61
N VAL A 169 -14.07 5.12 -2.41
CA VAL A 169 -15.07 4.51 -1.53
C VAL A 169 -16.41 4.41 -2.25
N ARG A 170 -16.92 5.48 -2.87
CA ARG A 170 -18.16 5.45 -3.66
C ARG A 170 -18.14 4.39 -4.77
N HIS A 171 -17.02 4.26 -5.48
CA HIS A 171 -16.87 3.22 -6.50
C HIS A 171 -16.96 1.82 -5.89
N LEU A 172 -16.30 1.58 -4.76
CA LEU A 172 -16.32 0.29 -4.06
C LEU A 172 -17.71 -0.04 -3.51
N THR A 173 -18.39 0.93 -2.88
CA THR A 173 -19.78 0.79 -2.39
C THR A 173 -20.71 0.30 -3.49
N LYS A 174 -20.62 0.92 -4.69
CA LYS A 174 -21.42 0.49 -5.85
C LYS A 174 -21.01 -0.90 -6.34
N LYS A 175 -19.70 -1.16 -6.47
CA LYS A 175 -19.18 -2.43 -6.98
C LYS A 175 -19.58 -3.62 -6.10
N PHE A 176 -19.54 -3.47 -4.79
CA PHE A 176 -19.86 -4.51 -3.80
C PHE A 176 -21.30 -4.41 -3.29
N LYS A 177 -22.13 -3.56 -3.89
CA LYS A 177 -23.57 -3.39 -3.59
C LYS A 177 -23.85 -3.12 -2.10
N CYS A 178 -22.95 -2.39 -1.42
CA CYS A 178 -23.15 -2.06 -0.01
C CYS A 178 -24.21 -0.98 0.14
N THR A 179 -25.14 -1.18 1.08
CA THR A 179 -26.32 -0.32 1.29
C THR A 179 -26.16 0.66 2.45
N SER A 180 -25.23 0.39 3.38
CA SER A 180 -24.95 1.20 4.56
C SER A 180 -23.45 1.25 4.88
N ALA A 181 -23.06 2.07 5.84
CA ALA A 181 -21.69 2.11 6.32
C ALA A 181 -21.27 0.79 7.00
N SER A 182 -22.16 0.18 7.75
CA SER A 182 -21.92 -1.12 8.39
C SER A 182 -21.77 -2.24 7.37
N SER A 183 -22.65 -2.29 6.35
CA SER A 183 -22.53 -3.30 5.28
C SER A 183 -21.22 -3.16 4.51
N PHE A 184 -20.76 -1.93 4.26
CA PHE A 184 -19.45 -1.70 3.62
C PHE A 184 -18.28 -2.22 4.48
N LEU A 185 -18.33 -2.01 5.81
CA LEU A 185 -17.29 -2.53 6.70
C LEU A 185 -17.32 -4.05 6.79
N LYS A 186 -18.49 -4.68 6.81
CA LYS A 186 -18.64 -6.15 6.82
C LYS A 186 -17.99 -6.81 5.60
N GLU A 187 -18.02 -6.12 4.45
CA GLU A 187 -17.34 -6.56 3.24
C GLU A 187 -15.85 -6.18 3.18
N SER A 188 -15.26 -5.60 4.26
CA SER A 188 -13.92 -5.00 4.22
C SER A 188 -12.82 -5.99 3.86
N ASP A 189 -12.92 -7.28 4.22
CA ASP A 189 -11.91 -8.30 3.88
C ASP A 189 -11.92 -8.58 2.37
N ILE A 190 -13.12 -8.80 1.79
CA ILE A 190 -13.28 -9.04 0.35
C ILE A 190 -12.81 -7.81 -0.44
N ILE A 191 -13.24 -6.62 0.00
CA ILE A 191 -12.84 -5.35 -0.61
C ILE A 191 -11.32 -5.14 -0.46
N GLY A 192 -10.75 -5.45 0.70
CA GLY A 192 -9.32 -5.35 0.98
C GLY A 192 -8.51 -6.25 0.05
N LYS A 193 -8.82 -7.54 -0.03
CA LYS A 193 -8.17 -8.49 -0.96
C LYS A 193 -8.25 -8.02 -2.41
N TYR A 194 -9.42 -7.55 -2.85
CA TYR A 194 -9.61 -6.99 -4.19
C TYR A 194 -8.69 -5.79 -4.45
N ILE A 195 -8.60 -4.86 -3.49
CA ILE A 195 -7.79 -3.64 -3.61
C ILE A 195 -6.30 -3.98 -3.62
N PHE A 196 -5.83 -4.81 -2.69
CA PHE A 196 -4.43 -5.24 -2.64
C PHE A 196 -4.03 -5.91 -3.95
N LYS A 197 -4.79 -6.90 -4.42
CA LYS A 197 -4.53 -7.58 -5.69
C LYS A 197 -4.51 -6.63 -6.88
N HIS A 198 -5.45 -5.67 -6.94
CA HIS A 198 -5.52 -4.71 -8.04
C HIS A 198 -4.30 -3.78 -8.08
N TYR A 199 -3.95 -3.15 -6.95
CA TYR A 199 -2.91 -2.11 -6.96
C TYR A 199 -1.50 -2.68 -6.98
N ALA A 200 -1.26 -3.82 -6.38
CA ALA A 200 0.03 -4.47 -6.49
C ALA A 200 0.32 -4.92 -7.93
N ASN A 201 -0.67 -5.51 -8.62
CA ASN A 201 -0.53 -5.83 -10.05
C ASN A 201 -0.26 -4.61 -10.93
N VAL A 202 -0.84 -3.45 -10.58
CA VAL A 202 -0.64 -2.21 -11.34
C VAL A 202 0.79 -1.69 -11.21
N PHE A 203 1.41 -1.79 -10.03
CA PHE A 203 2.71 -1.16 -9.77
C PHE A 203 3.89 -2.11 -9.93
N TYR A 204 3.75 -3.37 -9.56
CA TYR A 204 4.87 -4.30 -9.46
C TYR A 204 4.70 -5.57 -10.29
N GLY A 205 3.51 -5.80 -10.83
CA GLY A 205 3.19 -7.06 -11.50
C GLY A 205 3.13 -8.22 -10.50
N THR A 206 3.29 -9.44 -11.03
CA THR A 206 3.19 -10.70 -10.26
C THR A 206 4.52 -11.43 -10.12
N GLY A 207 5.62 -10.83 -10.61
CA GLY A 207 6.93 -11.50 -10.62
C GLY A 207 7.81 -11.13 -9.43
N ASP A 208 8.62 -12.08 -8.99
CA ASP A 208 9.66 -11.86 -7.98
C ASP A 208 10.84 -11.07 -8.53
N PHE A 209 11.66 -10.51 -7.64
CA PHE A 209 12.87 -9.78 -7.99
C PHE A 209 14.08 -10.71 -7.94
N TYR A 210 14.98 -10.60 -8.94
CA TYR A 210 16.17 -11.41 -9.08
C TYR A 210 17.39 -10.57 -9.49
N LYS A 211 18.57 -11.16 -9.39
CA LYS A 211 19.81 -10.63 -10.00
C LYS A 211 19.72 -10.68 -11.53
N LEU A 212 20.48 -9.83 -12.21
CA LEU A 212 20.45 -9.70 -13.68
C LEU A 212 20.74 -11.03 -14.40
N THR A 213 21.73 -11.78 -13.88
CA THR A 213 22.12 -13.09 -14.40
C THR A 213 20.96 -14.08 -14.41
N ASP A 214 20.23 -14.14 -13.30
CA ASP A 214 19.14 -15.07 -13.11
C ASP A 214 17.94 -14.71 -13.99
N ILE A 215 17.64 -13.39 -14.10
CA ILE A 215 16.61 -12.89 -15.03
C ILE A 215 16.95 -13.30 -16.47
N TYR A 216 18.21 -13.21 -16.88
CA TYR A 216 18.62 -13.64 -18.22
C TYR A 216 18.41 -15.14 -18.43
N ALA A 217 18.82 -15.95 -17.48
CA ALA A 217 18.62 -17.41 -17.55
C ALA A 217 17.11 -17.76 -17.62
N MET A 218 16.26 -17.09 -16.82
CA MET A 218 14.81 -17.31 -16.87
C MET A 218 14.19 -16.86 -18.19
N ILE A 219 14.65 -15.74 -18.77
CA ILE A 219 14.22 -15.28 -20.11
C ILE A 219 14.61 -16.33 -21.15
N ASP A 220 15.83 -16.87 -21.10
CA ASP A 220 16.31 -17.86 -22.08
C ASP A 220 15.55 -19.17 -22.00
N LYS A 221 15.20 -19.63 -20.80
CA LYS A 221 14.37 -20.83 -20.59
C LYS A 221 12.89 -20.63 -20.98
N SER A 222 12.42 -19.39 -21.12
CA SER A 222 11.02 -19.10 -21.40
C SER A 222 10.58 -19.54 -22.80
N SER A 223 9.27 -19.74 -22.99
CA SER A 223 8.66 -20.01 -24.30
C SER A 223 8.51 -18.77 -25.20
N CYS A 224 9.11 -17.65 -24.83
CA CYS A 224 9.01 -16.42 -25.61
C CYS A 224 9.79 -16.50 -26.93
N LYS A 225 9.26 -15.86 -27.99
CA LYS A 225 9.95 -15.76 -29.30
C LYS A 225 11.30 -15.05 -29.17
N LYS A 226 12.32 -15.41 -29.97
CA LYS A 226 13.70 -14.87 -29.98
C LYS A 226 13.74 -13.33 -29.91
N LYS A 227 12.95 -12.64 -30.74
CA LYS A 227 12.84 -11.16 -30.75
C LYS A 227 12.36 -10.61 -29.40
N SER A 228 11.42 -11.30 -28.73
CA SER A 228 10.91 -10.89 -27.42
C SER A 228 11.95 -11.10 -26.33
N LYS A 229 12.68 -12.21 -26.36
CA LYS A 229 13.77 -12.48 -25.39
C LYS A 229 14.85 -11.40 -25.48
N LYS A 230 15.25 -11.02 -26.71
CA LYS A 230 16.23 -9.93 -26.92
C LYS A 230 15.73 -8.63 -26.30
N LEU A 231 14.50 -8.22 -26.60
CA LEU A 231 13.92 -6.99 -26.07
C LEU A 231 13.75 -6.99 -24.53
N MET A 232 13.38 -8.15 -23.95
CA MET A 232 13.31 -8.31 -22.50
C MET A 232 14.68 -8.16 -21.85
N LYS A 233 15.74 -8.74 -22.41
CA LYS A 233 17.12 -8.59 -21.93
C LYS A 233 17.62 -7.16 -22.02
N GLU A 234 17.35 -6.46 -23.13
CA GLU A 234 17.68 -5.04 -23.31
C GLU A 234 17.00 -4.19 -22.23
N LEU A 235 15.70 -4.43 -21.97
CA LEU A 235 14.95 -3.70 -20.95
C LEU A 235 15.55 -3.89 -19.54
N VAL A 236 15.80 -5.12 -19.10
CA VAL A 236 16.36 -5.36 -17.76
C VAL A 236 17.79 -4.84 -17.62
N LYS A 237 18.60 -4.91 -18.70
CA LYS A 237 19.93 -4.28 -18.74
C LYS A 237 19.84 -2.77 -18.55
N SER A 238 18.97 -2.11 -19.31
CA SER A 238 18.72 -0.66 -19.18
C SER A 238 18.19 -0.29 -17.81
N SER A 239 17.23 -1.07 -17.26
CA SER A 239 16.67 -0.88 -15.92
C SER A 239 17.74 -1.01 -14.83
N ALA A 240 18.65 -1.96 -14.95
CA ALA A 240 19.79 -2.13 -14.02
C ALA A 240 20.77 -0.95 -14.09
N THR A 241 21.16 -0.54 -15.30
CA THR A 241 22.08 0.57 -15.53
C THR A 241 21.56 1.89 -14.98
N HIS A 242 20.30 2.20 -15.24
CA HIS A 242 19.68 3.47 -14.85
C HIS A 242 18.95 3.42 -13.50
N SER A 243 18.92 2.28 -12.84
CA SER A 243 18.23 2.08 -11.56
C SER A 243 16.76 2.53 -11.57
N SER A 244 16.12 2.46 -12.73
CA SER A 244 14.72 2.88 -12.93
C SER A 244 14.13 2.20 -14.17
N LEU A 245 12.99 1.56 -13.97
CA LEU A 245 12.23 0.94 -15.08
C LEU A 245 11.53 1.99 -15.95
N ASP A 246 11.01 3.08 -15.34
CA ASP A 246 10.45 4.21 -16.10
C ASP A 246 11.49 4.78 -17.08
N ARG A 247 12.68 5.09 -16.56
CA ARG A 247 13.77 5.62 -17.40
C ARG A 247 14.22 4.63 -18.46
N ALA A 248 14.21 3.34 -18.17
CA ALA A 248 14.56 2.32 -19.17
C ALA A 248 13.55 2.28 -20.32
N PHE A 249 12.25 2.46 -20.04
CA PHE A 249 11.23 2.58 -21.08
C PHE A 249 11.41 3.83 -21.94
N ASP A 250 11.73 4.96 -21.35
CA ASP A 250 11.99 6.21 -22.07
C ASP A 250 13.19 6.08 -23.01
N ILE A 251 14.33 5.54 -22.51
CA ILE A 251 15.57 5.34 -23.30
C ILE A 251 15.35 4.39 -24.47
N LEU A 252 14.56 3.34 -24.27
CA LEU A 252 14.25 2.36 -25.31
C LEU A 252 13.06 2.78 -26.19
N ASN A 253 12.53 3.99 -26.02
CA ASN A 253 11.41 4.58 -26.74
C ASN A 253 10.16 3.68 -26.79
N PHE A 254 9.81 3.04 -25.67
CA PHE A 254 8.61 2.23 -25.60
C PHE A 254 7.35 3.09 -25.55
N ASN A 255 6.39 2.81 -26.42
CA ASN A 255 5.05 3.35 -26.27
C ASN A 255 4.21 2.57 -25.24
N LYS A 256 3.05 3.12 -24.83
CA LYS A 256 2.19 2.52 -23.80
C LYS A 256 1.75 1.09 -24.09
N SER A 257 1.49 0.75 -25.35
CA SER A 257 1.07 -0.60 -25.75
C SER A 257 2.23 -1.60 -25.65
N GLN A 258 3.42 -1.20 -26.05
CA GLN A 258 4.65 -1.99 -25.93
C GLN A 258 5.02 -2.23 -24.46
N ILE A 259 4.92 -1.21 -23.59
CA ILE A 259 5.12 -1.34 -22.14
C ILE A 259 4.17 -2.40 -21.59
N LYS A 260 2.87 -2.30 -21.87
CA LYS A 260 1.88 -3.27 -21.41
C LYS A 260 2.18 -4.68 -21.91
N ALA A 261 2.55 -4.82 -23.17
CA ALA A 261 2.84 -6.12 -23.79
C ALA A 261 4.10 -6.78 -23.17
N ILE A 262 5.17 -6.01 -22.94
CA ILE A 262 6.41 -6.56 -22.37
C ILE A 262 6.25 -6.89 -20.88
N LEU A 263 5.58 -6.06 -20.10
CA LEU A 263 5.28 -6.35 -18.70
C LEU A 263 4.43 -7.62 -18.54
N LYS A 264 3.45 -7.85 -19.45
CA LYS A 264 2.68 -9.10 -19.48
C LYS A 264 3.56 -10.33 -19.70
N LYS A 265 4.64 -10.21 -20.51
CA LYS A 265 5.59 -11.31 -20.72
C LYS A 265 6.42 -11.60 -19.47
N PHE A 266 6.89 -10.56 -18.77
CA PHE A 266 7.56 -10.72 -17.48
C PHE A 266 6.65 -11.37 -16.44
N ASN A 267 5.41 -10.92 -16.32
CA ASN A 267 4.42 -11.54 -15.43
C ASN A 267 4.19 -13.03 -15.78
N LYS A 268 4.17 -13.39 -17.06
CA LYS A 268 3.98 -14.79 -17.49
C LYS A 268 5.12 -15.72 -17.04
N ILE A 269 6.33 -15.21 -16.95
CA ILE A 269 7.50 -15.98 -16.48
C ILE A 269 7.80 -15.80 -14.98
N GLY A 270 6.93 -15.10 -14.25
CA GLY A 270 7.07 -14.89 -12.80
C GLY A 270 8.25 -14.00 -12.38
N VAL A 271 8.67 -13.08 -13.24
CA VAL A 271 9.87 -12.25 -13.01
C VAL A 271 9.53 -10.76 -13.06
N SER A 272 10.03 -10.00 -12.10
CA SER A 272 10.01 -8.53 -12.15
C SER A 272 11.12 -8.01 -13.07
N PRO A 273 10.86 -7.03 -13.96
CA PRO A 273 11.91 -6.38 -14.73
C PRO A 273 12.80 -5.43 -13.91
N VAL A 274 12.49 -5.24 -12.63
CA VAL A 274 13.34 -4.48 -11.69
C VAL A 274 14.41 -5.39 -11.13
N VAL A 275 15.69 -5.04 -11.36
CA VAL A 275 16.84 -5.89 -11.05
C VAL A 275 17.37 -5.65 -9.64
N ILE A 276 17.70 -6.70 -8.90
CA ILE A 276 18.43 -6.63 -7.63
C ILE A 276 19.87 -6.17 -7.90
N PRO A 277 20.34 -5.08 -7.27
CA PRO A 277 21.74 -4.63 -7.41
C PRO A 277 22.76 -5.69 -6.96
N ARG A 278 23.92 -5.76 -7.64
CA ARG A 278 25.00 -6.72 -7.28
C ARG A 278 25.46 -6.61 -5.83
N ARG A 279 25.43 -5.40 -5.26
CA ARG A 279 25.85 -5.10 -3.87
C ARG A 279 24.94 -5.66 -2.78
N TYR A 280 23.76 -6.18 -3.13
CA TYR A 280 22.85 -6.78 -2.15
C TYR A 280 23.22 -8.25 -1.98
N GLU A 281 23.25 -8.72 -0.72
CA GLU A 281 23.67 -10.08 -0.35
C GLU A 281 22.67 -11.18 -0.75
N PHE A 282 21.41 -10.81 -1.01
CA PHE A 282 20.37 -11.74 -1.44
C PHE A 282 20.22 -11.76 -2.96
N ASP A 283 19.89 -12.92 -3.50
CA ASP A 283 19.74 -13.15 -4.94
C ASP A 283 18.30 -13.03 -5.40
N THR A 284 17.34 -13.24 -4.48
CA THR A 284 15.90 -13.24 -4.75
C THR A 284 15.15 -12.47 -3.67
N ILE A 285 14.13 -11.70 -4.07
CA ILE A 285 13.13 -11.12 -3.17
C ILE A 285 11.75 -11.43 -3.74
N ARG A 286 10.87 -11.99 -2.91
CA ARG A 286 9.49 -12.30 -3.27
C ARG A 286 8.68 -11.04 -3.58
N ASN A 287 7.67 -11.18 -4.42
CA ASN A 287 6.76 -10.09 -4.74
C ASN A 287 6.02 -9.59 -3.49
N PRO A 288 5.95 -8.26 -3.26
CA PRO A 288 5.28 -7.70 -2.09
C PRO A 288 3.78 -8.03 -2.01
N LEU A 289 3.15 -8.27 -3.15
CA LEU A 289 1.75 -8.63 -3.19
C LEU A 289 1.50 -10.02 -2.63
N ASP A 290 2.28 -11.01 -3.07
CA ASP A 290 2.08 -12.39 -2.64
C ASP A 290 2.27 -12.48 -1.12
N LEU A 291 3.31 -11.82 -0.60
CA LEU A 291 3.52 -11.69 0.84
C LEU A 291 2.33 -11.00 1.53
N ALA A 292 1.82 -9.88 1.00
CA ALA A 292 0.71 -9.17 1.62
C ALA A 292 -0.60 -9.96 1.60
N LEU A 293 -0.83 -10.80 0.58
CA LEU A 293 -2.01 -11.66 0.48
C LEU A 293 -1.90 -12.87 1.41
N GLU A 294 -0.73 -13.50 1.50
CA GLU A 294 -0.47 -14.58 2.45
C GLU A 294 -0.70 -14.12 3.90
N TYR A 295 -0.17 -12.96 4.29
CA TYR A 295 -0.35 -12.39 5.63
C TYR A 295 -1.78 -11.90 5.91
N SER A 296 -2.62 -11.68 4.89
CA SER A 296 -4.03 -11.33 5.10
C SER A 296 -4.89 -12.53 5.50
N ASP A 297 -4.41 -13.75 5.27
CA ASP A 297 -5.09 -14.99 5.67
C ASP A 297 -4.65 -15.48 7.07
N TYR A 298 -3.58 -14.88 7.66
CA TYR A 298 -3.04 -15.24 8.98
C TYR A 298 -3.48 -14.29 10.10
N ASP A 299 -4.79 -14.02 10.22
CA ASP A 299 -5.33 -13.15 11.27
C ASP A 299 -5.37 -13.79 12.67
N ASP A 300 -4.81 -14.98 12.87
CA ASP A 300 -4.87 -15.71 14.16
C ASP A 300 -3.58 -15.68 14.99
N LEU A 301 -2.53 -14.94 14.60
CA LEU A 301 -1.23 -14.97 15.29
C LEU A 301 -0.78 -13.62 15.90
N CYS A 302 -1.69 -12.78 16.38
CA CYS A 302 -1.34 -11.64 17.23
C CYS A 302 -2.21 -11.63 18.48
N VAL A 303 -1.93 -12.55 19.40
CA VAL A 303 -2.31 -12.43 20.81
C VAL A 303 -1.40 -11.42 21.51
#